data_211311f059b5bcf727199b0406ddeeb1
#
_entry.id   211311f059b5bcf727199b0406ddeeb1
#
_cell.length_a   1.000
_cell.length_b   1.000
_cell.length_c   1.000
_cell.angle_alpha   90.00
_cell.angle_beta   90.00
_cell.angle_gamma   90.00
#
_symmetry.space_group_name_H-M   'P 1'
#
loop_
_entity.id
_entity.type
_entity.pdbx_description
1 polymer ?
#
loop_
_entity_poly.entity_id
_entity_poly.type
_entity_poly.pdbx_seq_one_letter_code
_entity_poly.pdbx_strand_id
1 'polypeptide(L)'
;MENQVLVIGSTCVDVIIRVDHLPHTEENLHPDGQQFAIGGCAYNAANILGRGGAPVTFVTPVGLQGVFGAFVKDRLQTLPFAQPVYLPDAANGCCYCLVEAGGERTFLSIHGAEYSFDPAWMARYAAERYAYGYVCGLEIEEKTGGLLVDYLKTAPIDRILYAPGPRGAQIAPERTAALFALHPMLHLNASEARALSGRSDL
;
A
#
# COMPACT_ATOMS: atom_id res chain seq x y z
N MET A 1 -17.48 12.32 -16.45
CA MET A 1 -16.12 12.07 -15.89
C MET A 1 -15.86 10.58 -15.99
N GLU A 2 -15.58 10.13 -17.21
CA GLU A 2 -15.31 8.73 -17.49
C GLU A 2 -13.90 8.39 -16.97
N ASN A 3 -13.79 7.23 -16.28
CA ASN A 3 -12.53 6.62 -15.83
C ASN A 3 -11.78 7.24 -14.63
N GLN A 4 -12.43 7.99 -13.75
CA GLN A 4 -11.78 8.45 -12.53
C GLN A 4 -11.43 7.26 -11.60
N VAL A 5 -10.21 7.25 -11.06
CA VAL A 5 -9.70 6.17 -10.21
C VAL A 5 -9.46 6.71 -8.81
N LEU A 6 -10.04 6.05 -7.81
CA LEU A 6 -9.73 6.27 -6.40
C LEU A 6 -8.70 5.24 -5.94
N VAL A 7 -7.55 5.70 -5.46
CA VAL A 7 -6.54 4.84 -4.83
C VAL A 7 -6.50 5.17 -3.35
N ILE A 8 -6.69 4.15 -2.51
CA ILE A 8 -6.63 4.31 -1.04
C ILE A 8 -5.52 3.41 -0.51
N GLY A 9 -4.59 3.97 0.24
CA GLY A 9 -3.57 3.17 0.92
C GLY A 9 -2.23 3.87 1.10
N SER A 10 -1.23 3.07 1.37
CA SER A 10 0.05 3.46 1.93
C SER A 10 0.99 4.18 0.97
N THR A 11 1.72 5.11 1.57
CA THR A 11 2.99 5.65 1.06
C THR A 11 4.05 5.46 2.13
N CYS A 12 5.05 4.64 1.87
CA CYS A 12 6.14 4.37 2.80
C CYS A 12 7.51 4.76 2.22
N VAL A 13 8.54 4.68 3.04
CA VAL A 13 9.93 4.85 2.60
C VAL A 13 10.57 3.48 2.45
N ASP A 14 11.09 3.18 1.26
CA ASP A 14 11.97 2.04 1.03
C ASP A 14 13.41 2.44 1.33
N VAL A 15 14.02 1.79 2.32
CA VAL A 15 15.43 1.91 2.67
C VAL A 15 16.18 0.77 2.00
N ILE A 16 16.73 1.04 0.84
CA ILE A 16 17.38 0.02 0.00
C ILE A 16 18.84 -0.10 0.41
N ILE A 17 19.26 -1.28 0.85
CA ILE A 17 20.61 -1.60 1.30
C ILE A 17 21.12 -2.78 0.46
N ARG A 18 22.24 -2.57 -0.25
CA ARG A 18 22.90 -3.64 -1.01
C ARG A 18 23.85 -4.40 -0.11
N VAL A 19 23.72 -5.72 -0.10
CA VAL A 19 24.53 -6.63 0.70
C VAL A 19 25.06 -7.76 -0.18
N ASP A 20 26.17 -8.36 0.20
CA ASP A 20 26.69 -9.54 -0.50
C ASP A 20 25.80 -10.77 -0.25
N HIS A 21 25.29 -10.86 0.98
CA HIS A 21 24.39 -11.90 1.46
C HIS A 21 23.55 -11.38 2.64
N LEU A 22 22.51 -12.09 3.04
CA LEU A 22 21.74 -11.75 4.24
C LEU A 22 22.58 -11.99 5.50
N PRO A 23 22.58 -11.06 6.48
CA PRO A 23 23.38 -11.22 7.69
C PRO A 23 22.95 -12.44 8.49
N HIS A 24 23.93 -13.22 8.96
CA HIS A 24 23.73 -14.28 9.93
C HIS A 24 23.76 -13.73 11.35
N THR A 25 23.29 -14.55 12.31
CA THR A 25 23.38 -14.20 13.73
C THR A 25 24.85 -13.88 14.11
N GLU A 26 25.05 -12.78 14.84
CA GLU A 26 26.36 -12.30 15.29
C GLU A 26 27.29 -11.77 14.17
N GLU A 27 26.84 -11.73 12.93
CA GLU A 27 27.61 -11.18 11.82
C GLU A 27 27.49 -9.65 11.77
N ASN A 28 28.56 -8.98 11.35
CA ASN A 28 28.61 -7.54 11.14
C ASN A 28 28.99 -7.23 9.68
N LEU A 29 28.01 -6.99 8.84
CA LEU A 29 28.22 -6.57 7.45
C LEU A 29 28.45 -5.06 7.37
N HIS A 30 29.22 -4.64 6.40
CA HIS A 30 29.54 -3.24 6.10
C HIS A 30 29.08 -2.89 4.67
N PRO A 31 27.77 -2.66 4.42
CA PRO A 31 27.29 -2.18 3.14
C PRO A 31 27.88 -0.81 2.79
N ASP A 32 28.14 -0.56 1.49
CA ASP A 32 28.71 0.71 1.00
C ASP A 32 27.79 1.92 1.24
N GLY A 33 26.50 1.69 1.52
CA GLY A 33 25.54 2.75 1.77
C GLY A 33 24.10 2.29 1.73
N GLN A 34 23.23 3.27 1.86
CA GLN A 34 21.78 3.06 1.73
C GLN A 34 21.17 4.09 0.79
N GLN A 35 20.09 3.73 0.13
CA GLN A 35 19.31 4.61 -0.72
C GLN A 35 17.89 4.70 -0.20
N PHE A 36 17.34 5.92 -0.11
CA PHE A 36 15.95 6.14 0.21
C PHE A 36 15.13 6.31 -1.06
N ALA A 37 14.01 5.61 -1.13
CA ALA A 37 13.02 5.76 -2.19
C ALA A 37 11.62 5.86 -1.59
N ILE A 38 10.70 6.47 -2.32
CA ILE A 38 9.29 6.38 -1.97
C ILE A 38 8.71 5.12 -2.57
N GLY A 39 8.01 4.35 -1.74
CA GLY A 39 7.33 3.13 -2.08
C GLY A 39 5.94 3.03 -1.47
N GLY A 40 5.46 1.81 -1.37
CA GLY A 40 4.10 1.47 -0.96
C GLY A 40 3.25 1.05 -2.15
N CYS A 41 2.44 0.01 -1.96
CA CYS A 41 1.66 -0.56 -3.07
C CYS A 41 0.69 0.45 -3.66
N ALA A 42 -0.01 1.19 -2.82
CA ALA A 42 -0.97 2.20 -3.27
C ALA A 42 -0.27 3.40 -3.94
N TYR A 43 0.84 3.88 -3.37
CA TYR A 43 1.64 4.93 -4.01
C TYR A 43 2.12 4.51 -5.40
N ASN A 44 2.65 3.29 -5.54
CA ASN A 44 3.17 2.81 -6.83
C ASN A 44 2.08 2.75 -7.89
N ALA A 45 0.88 2.25 -7.53
CA ALA A 45 -0.28 2.23 -8.43
C ALA A 45 -0.71 3.65 -8.83
N ALA A 46 -0.89 4.54 -7.86
CA ALA A 46 -1.28 5.93 -8.10
C ALA A 46 -0.27 6.69 -8.96
N ASN A 47 1.03 6.50 -8.69
CA ASN A 47 2.10 7.17 -9.44
C ASN A 47 2.16 6.72 -10.90
N ILE A 48 1.97 5.42 -11.18
CA ILE A 48 1.93 4.91 -12.56
C ILE A 48 0.69 5.44 -13.29
N LEU A 49 -0.48 5.37 -12.66
CA LEU A 49 -1.73 5.87 -13.24
C LEU A 49 -1.66 7.37 -13.53
N GLY A 50 -1.21 8.18 -12.55
CA GLY A 50 -1.10 9.62 -12.70
C GLY A 50 -0.09 10.03 -13.77
N ARG A 51 1.06 9.35 -13.86
CA ARG A 51 2.04 9.58 -14.94
C ARG A 51 1.52 9.15 -16.31
N GLY A 52 0.64 8.15 -16.34
CA GLY A 52 -0.07 7.73 -17.56
C GLY A 52 -1.20 8.66 -17.99
N GLY A 53 -1.44 9.75 -17.24
CA GLY A 53 -2.50 10.72 -17.55
C GLY A 53 -3.90 10.27 -17.13
N ALA A 54 -4.03 9.19 -16.34
CA ALA A 54 -5.32 8.81 -15.80
C ALA A 54 -5.77 9.83 -14.71
N PRO A 55 -7.07 10.15 -14.63
CA PRO A 55 -7.60 10.98 -13.56
C PRO A 55 -7.62 10.19 -12.26
N VAL A 56 -6.65 10.45 -11.37
CA VAL A 56 -6.46 9.74 -10.10
C VAL A 56 -6.72 10.65 -8.92
N THR A 57 -7.46 10.14 -7.94
CA THR A 57 -7.51 10.67 -6.57
C THR A 57 -6.80 9.66 -5.66
N PHE A 58 -5.66 10.03 -5.11
CA PHE A 58 -4.86 9.16 -4.25
C PHE A 58 -4.94 9.62 -2.80
N VAL A 59 -5.73 8.92 -1.99
CA VAL A 59 -5.88 9.18 -0.54
C VAL A 59 -4.89 8.31 0.22
N THR A 60 -3.95 8.97 0.92
CA THR A 60 -2.87 8.29 1.66
C THR A 60 -2.64 8.95 3.01
N PRO A 61 -2.70 8.19 4.12
CA PRO A 61 -2.33 8.71 5.43
C PRO A 61 -0.80 8.84 5.54
N VAL A 62 -0.37 9.89 6.24
CA VAL A 62 1.04 10.22 6.44
C VAL A 62 1.28 10.60 7.89
N GLY A 63 2.05 9.80 8.61
CA GLY A 63 2.52 10.11 9.94
C GLY A 63 3.62 11.17 9.88
N LEU A 64 3.48 12.25 10.67
CA LEU A 64 4.42 13.37 10.61
C LEU A 64 5.59 13.24 11.59
N GLN A 65 5.55 12.27 12.51
CA GLN A 65 6.66 12.07 13.43
C GLN A 65 7.79 11.25 12.79
N GLY A 66 9.02 11.54 13.25
CA GLY A 66 10.22 10.88 12.75
C GLY A 66 10.67 11.36 11.37
N VAL A 67 11.75 10.76 10.90
CA VAL A 67 12.42 11.20 9.65
C VAL A 67 11.66 10.81 8.38
N PHE A 68 10.93 9.71 8.41
CA PHE A 68 10.25 9.19 7.22
C PHE A 68 9.01 10.00 6.83
N GLY A 69 8.28 10.55 7.82
CA GLY A 69 7.12 11.38 7.57
C GLY A 69 7.44 12.65 6.78
N ALA A 70 8.54 13.32 7.10
CA ALA A 70 9.01 14.50 6.35
C ALA A 70 9.34 14.12 4.89
N PHE A 71 10.07 13.02 4.69
CA PHE A 71 10.46 12.56 3.35
C PHE A 71 9.24 12.22 2.48
N VAL A 72 8.24 11.52 3.05
CA VAL A 72 6.99 11.21 2.35
C VAL A 72 6.21 12.48 2.02
N LYS A 73 6.06 13.38 3.00
CA LYS A 73 5.36 14.66 2.81
C LYS A 73 5.93 15.47 1.66
N ASP A 74 7.26 15.66 1.64
CA ASP A 74 7.94 16.43 0.59
C ASP A 74 7.70 15.80 -0.79
N ARG A 75 7.73 14.48 -0.88
CA ARG A 75 7.45 13.78 -2.14
C ARG A 75 6.01 13.95 -2.60
N LEU A 76 5.04 13.77 -1.70
CA LEU A 76 3.62 13.84 -2.06
C LEU A 76 3.20 15.24 -2.52
N GLN A 77 3.83 16.31 -2.02
CA GLN A 77 3.59 17.68 -2.47
C GLN A 77 3.90 17.90 -3.96
N THR A 78 4.74 17.05 -4.56
CA THR A 78 5.08 17.14 -5.99
C THR A 78 4.07 16.42 -6.89
N LEU A 79 3.07 15.74 -6.32
CA LEU A 79 2.10 14.92 -7.05
C LEU A 79 0.72 15.57 -6.99
N PRO A 80 0.20 16.13 -8.10
CA PRO A 80 -1.06 16.88 -8.11
C PRO A 80 -2.29 16.01 -7.79
N PHE A 81 -2.18 14.71 -7.96
CA PHE A 81 -3.24 13.73 -7.67
C PHE A 81 -3.20 13.18 -6.24
N ALA A 82 -2.15 13.46 -5.47
CA ALA A 82 -2.03 13.01 -4.09
C ALA A 82 -2.89 13.85 -3.14
N GLN A 83 -3.60 13.17 -2.26
CA GLN A 83 -4.47 13.75 -1.23
C GLN A 83 -4.03 13.21 0.14
N PRO A 84 -2.91 13.70 0.68
CA PRO A 84 -2.39 13.22 1.93
C PRO A 84 -3.29 13.59 3.12
N VAL A 85 -3.45 12.64 4.04
CA VAL A 85 -4.07 12.85 5.33
C VAL A 85 -2.96 12.86 6.38
N TYR A 86 -2.64 14.04 6.89
CA TYR A 86 -1.55 14.19 7.85
C TYR A 86 -1.99 13.84 9.27
N LEU A 87 -1.21 12.94 9.91
CA LEU A 87 -1.41 12.47 11.27
C LEU A 87 -0.23 12.96 12.14
N PRO A 88 -0.38 14.10 12.84
CA PRO A 88 0.73 14.78 13.51
C PRO A 88 1.33 13.98 14.68
N ASP A 89 0.52 13.13 15.32
CA ASP A 89 0.91 12.38 16.52
C ASP A 89 1.37 10.94 16.22
N ALA A 90 1.54 10.59 14.94
CA ALA A 90 1.96 9.27 14.51
C ALA A 90 3.21 9.34 13.64
N ALA A 91 4.01 8.26 13.66
CA ALA A 91 5.15 8.10 12.78
C ALA A 91 4.73 7.40 11.48
N ASN A 92 5.40 7.74 10.38
CA ASN A 92 5.35 6.97 9.15
C ASN A 92 6.32 5.80 9.23
N GLY A 93 5.92 4.65 8.71
CA GLY A 93 6.76 3.47 8.66
C GLY A 93 7.77 3.49 7.52
N CYS A 94 8.53 2.40 7.42
CA CYS A 94 9.50 2.17 6.36
C CYS A 94 9.62 0.69 6.05
N CYS A 95 10.19 0.39 4.88
CA CYS A 95 10.57 -0.96 4.49
C CYS A 95 12.07 -1.02 4.24
N TYR A 96 12.82 -1.75 5.06
CA TYR A 96 14.21 -2.08 4.78
C TYR A 96 14.24 -3.18 3.72
N CYS A 97 14.81 -2.85 2.57
CA CYS A 97 14.94 -3.75 1.42
C CYS A 97 16.42 -4.16 1.31
N LEU A 98 16.73 -5.35 1.78
CA LEU A 98 18.07 -5.94 1.62
C LEU A 98 18.12 -6.57 0.23
N VAL A 99 19.08 -6.12 -0.58
CA VAL A 99 19.26 -6.58 -1.97
C VAL A 99 20.59 -7.28 -2.06
N GLU A 100 20.56 -8.60 -2.27
CA GLU A 100 21.74 -9.43 -2.41
C GLU A 100 22.41 -9.25 -3.78
N ALA A 101 23.65 -9.69 -3.90
CA ALA A 101 24.41 -9.58 -5.14
C ALA A 101 23.74 -10.28 -6.35
N GLY A 102 22.96 -11.33 -6.11
CA GLY A 102 22.15 -12.03 -7.11
C GLY A 102 20.88 -11.28 -7.54
N GLY A 103 20.51 -10.22 -6.82
CA GLY A 103 19.30 -9.44 -7.06
C GLY A 103 18.08 -9.89 -6.26
N GLU A 104 18.19 -10.93 -5.43
CA GLU A 104 17.20 -11.36 -4.48
C GLU A 104 16.93 -10.25 -3.47
N ARG A 105 15.69 -10.20 -2.98
CA ARG A 105 15.26 -9.14 -2.06
C ARG A 105 14.58 -9.72 -0.83
N THR A 106 15.03 -9.26 0.31
CA THR A 106 14.40 -9.56 1.61
C THR A 106 13.93 -8.26 2.25
N PHE A 107 12.72 -8.28 2.82
CA PHE A 107 12.07 -7.10 3.35
C PHE A 107 11.86 -7.19 4.86
N LEU A 108 12.17 -6.11 5.56
CA LEU A 108 11.83 -5.89 6.95
C LEU A 108 10.97 -4.63 7.02
N SER A 109 9.66 -4.80 7.19
CA SER A 109 8.71 -3.69 7.17
C SER A 109 8.32 -3.29 8.58
N ILE A 110 8.42 -2.00 8.87
CA ILE A 110 7.91 -1.35 10.07
C ILE A 110 6.69 -0.56 9.62
N HIS A 111 5.51 -1.00 10.03
CA HIS A 111 4.26 -0.35 9.68
C HIS A 111 3.99 0.82 10.62
N GLY A 112 3.54 1.94 10.07
CA GLY A 112 3.20 3.15 10.77
C GLY A 112 1.82 3.67 10.39
N ALA A 113 1.64 4.96 10.47
CA ALA A 113 0.38 5.65 10.19
C ALA A 113 -0.15 5.41 8.76
N GLU A 114 0.74 5.16 7.80
CA GLU A 114 0.41 4.97 6.37
C GLU A 114 -0.50 3.78 6.09
N TYR A 115 -0.59 2.83 7.02
CA TYR A 115 -1.49 1.67 6.90
C TYR A 115 -2.80 1.83 7.68
N SER A 116 -3.06 3.01 8.23
CA SER A 116 -4.33 3.28 8.92
C SER A 116 -5.40 3.77 7.96
N PHE A 117 -6.65 3.64 8.37
CA PHE A 117 -7.81 4.17 7.65
C PHE A 117 -8.86 4.69 8.63
N ASP A 118 -9.45 5.84 8.29
CA ASP A 118 -10.63 6.38 8.96
C ASP A 118 -11.63 6.81 7.88
N PRO A 119 -12.88 6.31 7.90
CA PRO A 119 -13.91 6.68 6.95
C PRO A 119 -14.22 8.19 6.92
N ALA A 120 -13.94 8.92 8.00
CA ALA A 120 -14.12 10.37 8.05
C ALA A 120 -13.23 11.11 7.01
N TRP A 121 -12.08 10.55 6.64
CA TRP A 121 -11.22 11.13 5.59
C TRP A 121 -11.88 11.16 4.22
N MET A 122 -12.83 10.25 4.01
CA MET A 122 -13.50 10.08 2.72
C MET A 122 -14.72 11.01 2.56
N ALA A 123 -15.16 11.70 3.61
CA ALA A 123 -16.36 12.54 3.58
C ALA A 123 -16.32 13.61 2.46
N ARG A 124 -15.16 14.19 2.19
CA ARG A 124 -14.99 15.21 1.14
C ARG A 124 -15.14 14.67 -0.29
N TYR A 125 -15.06 13.35 -0.45
CA TYR A 125 -15.17 12.66 -1.75
C TYR A 125 -16.56 12.00 -1.94
N ALA A 126 -17.47 12.12 -0.99
CA ALA A 126 -18.77 11.44 -1.00
C ALA A 126 -19.68 11.83 -2.17
N ALA A 127 -19.47 13.02 -2.77
CA ALA A 127 -20.20 13.48 -3.94
C ALA A 127 -19.57 13.07 -5.29
N GLU A 128 -18.36 12.50 -5.25
CA GLU A 128 -17.64 12.05 -6.44
C GLU A 128 -18.00 10.61 -6.76
N ARG A 129 -17.90 10.23 -8.03
CA ARG A 129 -18.08 8.85 -8.48
C ARG A 129 -16.82 8.36 -9.18
N TYR A 130 -16.39 7.17 -8.85
CA TYR A 130 -15.17 6.55 -9.36
C TYR A 130 -15.49 5.30 -10.18
N ALA A 131 -14.94 5.22 -11.38
CA ALA A 131 -15.07 4.01 -12.20
C ALA A 131 -14.30 2.85 -11.57
N TYR A 132 -13.18 3.14 -10.90
CA TYR A 132 -12.35 2.14 -10.23
C TYR A 132 -11.90 2.61 -8.86
N GLY A 133 -11.87 1.69 -7.91
CA GLY A 133 -11.18 1.83 -6.62
C GLY A 133 -10.06 0.82 -6.52
N TYR A 134 -8.84 1.24 -6.14
CA TYR A 134 -7.71 0.38 -5.92
C TYR A 134 -7.35 0.32 -4.44
N VAL A 135 -7.23 -0.90 -3.90
CA VAL A 135 -6.81 -1.17 -2.53
C VAL A 135 -5.85 -2.36 -2.47
N CYS A 136 -4.97 -2.37 -1.46
CA CYS A 136 -3.99 -3.43 -1.26
C CYS A 136 -4.30 -4.27 -0.04
N GLY A 137 -3.70 -5.47 0.03
CA GLY A 137 -3.93 -6.40 1.13
C GLY A 137 -3.35 -5.93 2.45
N LEU A 138 -2.24 -5.18 2.44
CA LEU A 138 -1.62 -4.68 3.67
C LEU A 138 -2.57 -3.77 4.46
N GLU A 139 -3.28 -2.86 3.79
CA GLU A 139 -4.27 -1.98 4.42
C GLU A 139 -5.47 -2.77 4.99
N ILE A 140 -5.84 -3.87 4.34
CA ILE A 140 -6.93 -4.77 4.79
C ILE A 140 -6.49 -5.62 5.99
N GLU A 141 -5.22 -6.03 6.04
CA GLU A 141 -4.64 -6.80 7.15
C GLU A 141 -4.58 -6.00 8.45
N GLU A 142 -4.29 -4.71 8.36
CA GLU A 142 -4.05 -3.83 9.49
C GLU A 142 -5.28 -3.60 10.39
N LYS A 143 -5.07 -3.01 11.58
CA LYS A 143 -6.10 -2.86 12.62
C LYS A 143 -7.38 -2.18 12.10
N THR A 144 -7.21 -1.18 11.24
CA THR A 144 -8.31 -0.41 10.66
C THR A 144 -8.84 -0.98 9.35
N GLY A 145 -8.29 -2.11 8.88
CA GLY A 145 -8.69 -2.73 7.61
C GLY A 145 -10.17 -3.11 7.54
N GLY A 146 -10.79 -3.46 8.67
CA GLY A 146 -12.23 -3.68 8.75
C GLY A 146 -13.04 -2.42 8.39
N LEU A 147 -12.60 -1.24 8.86
CA LEU A 147 -13.24 0.04 8.52
C LEU A 147 -13.11 0.37 7.03
N LEU A 148 -11.97 0.01 6.41
CA LEU A 148 -11.77 0.18 4.98
C LEU A 148 -12.71 -0.74 4.19
N VAL A 149 -12.85 -2.01 4.57
CA VAL A 149 -13.79 -2.95 3.94
C VAL A 149 -15.22 -2.44 4.08
N ASP A 150 -15.61 -1.95 5.25
CA ASP A 150 -16.96 -1.39 5.47
C ASP A 150 -17.22 -0.14 4.63
N TYR A 151 -16.23 0.73 4.49
CA TYR A 151 -16.32 1.88 3.59
C TYR A 151 -16.54 1.42 2.13
N LEU A 152 -15.79 0.44 1.65
CA LEU A 152 -15.89 -0.05 0.28
C LEU A 152 -17.28 -0.60 -0.07
N LYS A 153 -18.06 -1.09 0.90
CA LYS A 153 -19.45 -1.56 0.69
C LYS A 153 -20.39 -0.46 0.22
N THR A 154 -20.11 0.78 0.59
CA THR A 154 -20.98 1.94 0.31
C THR A 154 -20.30 3.04 -0.49
N ALA A 155 -19.03 2.88 -0.78
CA ALA A 155 -18.25 3.84 -1.54
C ALA A 155 -18.81 4.04 -2.96
N PRO A 156 -18.78 5.24 -3.51
CA PRO A 156 -19.25 5.54 -4.87
C PRO A 156 -18.26 5.04 -5.93
N ILE A 157 -17.96 3.74 -5.91
CA ILE A 157 -16.99 3.05 -6.77
C ILE A 157 -17.72 1.98 -7.57
N ASP A 158 -17.56 2.00 -8.90
CA ASP A 158 -18.23 1.03 -9.78
C ASP A 158 -17.55 -0.33 -9.78
N ARG A 159 -16.20 -0.36 -9.69
CA ARG A 159 -15.40 -1.59 -9.69
C ARG A 159 -14.22 -1.47 -8.74
N ILE A 160 -14.00 -2.47 -7.92
CA ILE A 160 -12.85 -2.55 -7.02
C ILE A 160 -11.76 -3.38 -7.68
N LEU A 161 -10.54 -2.87 -7.71
CA LEU A 161 -9.33 -3.59 -8.02
C LEU A 161 -8.59 -3.86 -6.69
N TYR A 162 -8.42 -5.12 -6.37
CA TYR A 162 -7.80 -5.57 -5.13
C TYR A 162 -6.51 -6.34 -5.39
N ALA A 163 -5.41 -5.85 -4.82
CA ALA A 163 -4.10 -6.48 -4.86
C ALA A 163 -3.75 -7.06 -3.48
N PRO A 164 -4.06 -8.34 -3.20
CA PRO A 164 -3.84 -8.95 -1.89
C PRO A 164 -2.38 -8.93 -1.44
N GLY A 165 -1.44 -9.09 -2.38
CA GLY A 165 -0.02 -9.18 -2.10
C GLY A 165 0.38 -10.50 -1.41
N PRO A 166 1.66 -10.63 -1.03
CA PRO A 166 2.21 -11.89 -0.52
C PRO A 166 1.62 -12.33 0.83
N ARG A 167 1.00 -11.40 1.56
CA ARG A 167 0.35 -11.66 2.86
C ARG A 167 -1.16 -11.86 2.77
N GLY A 168 -1.72 -11.85 1.56
CA GLY A 168 -3.16 -11.96 1.34
C GLY A 168 -3.83 -13.16 2.03
N ALA A 169 -3.15 -14.31 2.08
CA ALA A 169 -3.64 -15.50 2.79
C ALA A 169 -3.59 -15.40 4.32
N GLN A 170 -2.95 -14.38 4.88
CA GLN A 170 -2.84 -14.13 6.32
C GLN A 170 -3.89 -13.11 6.82
N ILE A 171 -4.61 -12.49 5.91
CA ILE A 171 -5.70 -11.57 6.25
C ILE A 171 -6.82 -12.36 6.92
N ALA A 172 -7.43 -11.78 7.96
CA ALA A 172 -8.53 -12.39 8.67
C ALA A 172 -9.63 -12.88 7.72
N PRO A 173 -10.06 -14.15 7.80
CA PRO A 173 -10.99 -14.74 6.84
C PRO A 173 -12.29 -13.96 6.65
N GLU A 174 -12.80 -13.37 7.73
CA GLU A 174 -14.02 -12.55 7.69
C GLU A 174 -13.85 -11.27 6.87
N ARG A 175 -12.66 -10.64 6.90
CA ARG A 175 -12.36 -9.46 6.06
C ARG A 175 -12.21 -9.85 4.61
N THR A 176 -11.52 -10.96 4.35
CA THR A 176 -11.37 -11.52 3.00
C THR A 176 -12.73 -11.87 2.40
N ALA A 177 -13.59 -12.56 3.15
CA ALA A 177 -14.94 -12.92 2.71
C ALA A 177 -15.80 -11.66 2.43
N ALA A 178 -15.74 -10.66 3.33
CA ALA A 178 -16.49 -9.42 3.16
C ALA A 178 -16.03 -8.63 1.92
N LEU A 179 -14.73 -8.60 1.65
CA LEU A 179 -14.18 -7.94 0.46
C LEU A 179 -14.53 -8.72 -0.82
N PHE A 180 -14.44 -10.03 -0.81
CA PHE A 180 -14.79 -10.87 -1.96
C PHE A 180 -16.30 -10.83 -2.29
N ALA A 181 -17.16 -10.60 -1.30
CA ALA A 181 -18.59 -10.36 -1.53
C ALA A 181 -18.87 -9.08 -2.37
N LEU A 182 -17.89 -8.18 -2.51
CA LEU A 182 -17.95 -7.01 -3.39
C LEU A 182 -17.50 -7.33 -4.83
N HIS A 183 -17.19 -8.59 -5.14
CA HIS A 183 -16.76 -9.07 -6.46
C HIS A 183 -15.58 -8.26 -7.05
N PRO A 184 -14.47 -8.07 -6.32
CA PRO A 184 -13.34 -7.30 -6.82
C PRO A 184 -12.65 -8.01 -7.99
N MET A 185 -12.06 -7.20 -8.87
CA MET A 185 -11.04 -7.69 -9.78
C MET A 185 -9.76 -7.94 -9.00
N LEU A 186 -9.19 -9.13 -9.09
CA LEU A 186 -7.98 -9.51 -8.37
C LEU A 186 -6.74 -9.24 -9.23
N HIS A 187 -5.76 -8.57 -8.65
CA HIS A 187 -4.42 -8.40 -9.20
C HIS A 187 -3.43 -9.15 -8.32
N LEU A 188 -2.97 -10.31 -8.78
CA LEU A 188 -2.12 -11.20 -8.01
C LEU A 188 -1.23 -12.04 -8.93
N ASN A 189 -0.10 -12.48 -8.43
CA ASN A 189 0.76 -13.41 -9.11
C ASN A 189 0.31 -14.87 -8.86
N ALA A 190 0.94 -15.84 -9.57
CA ALA A 190 0.57 -17.25 -9.45
C ALA A 190 0.77 -17.82 -8.02
N SER A 191 1.81 -17.35 -7.30
CA SER A 191 2.07 -17.80 -5.93
C SER A 191 0.98 -17.28 -4.97
N GLU A 192 0.59 -16.03 -5.09
CA GLU A 192 -0.49 -15.43 -4.32
C GLU A 192 -1.84 -16.10 -4.62
N ALA A 193 -2.10 -16.42 -5.90
CA ALA A 193 -3.32 -17.12 -6.29
C ALA A 193 -3.40 -18.53 -5.66
N ARG A 194 -2.29 -19.28 -5.67
CA ARG A 194 -2.23 -20.59 -4.98
C ARG A 194 -2.45 -20.46 -3.49
N ALA A 195 -1.79 -19.49 -2.85
CA ALA A 195 -1.92 -19.26 -1.41
C ALA A 195 -3.35 -18.90 -1.00
N LEU A 196 -4.03 -18.06 -1.77
CA LEU A 196 -5.41 -17.65 -1.49
C LEU A 196 -6.44 -18.73 -1.80
N SER A 197 -6.25 -19.50 -2.88
CA SER A 197 -7.20 -20.54 -3.28
C SER A 197 -7.00 -21.85 -2.54
N GLY A 198 -5.84 -22.06 -1.92
CA GLY A 198 -5.44 -23.35 -1.35
C GLY A 198 -5.17 -24.44 -2.40
N ARG A 199 -5.08 -24.07 -3.68
CA ARG A 199 -4.87 -24.99 -4.81
C ARG A 199 -3.44 -24.92 -5.30
N SER A 200 -2.90 -26.07 -5.70
CA SER A 200 -1.57 -26.18 -6.32
C SER A 200 -1.61 -25.98 -7.84
N ASP A 201 -2.76 -26.27 -8.46
CA ASP A 201 -3.04 -26.14 -9.89
C ASP A 201 -3.81 -24.84 -10.16
N LEU A 202 -3.32 -24.04 -11.10
CA LEU A 202 -3.97 -22.81 -11.60
C LEU A 202 -4.10 -22.90 -13.10
#